data_72b2cc0479932bf338866f2548c5c512
#
_entry.id   72b2cc0479932bf338866f2548c5c512
#
_cell.length_a   1.000
_cell.length_b   1.000
_cell.length_c   1.000
_cell.angle_alpha   90.00
_cell.angle_beta   90.00
_cell.angle_gamma   90.00
#
_symmetry.space_group_name_H-M   'P 1'
#
loop_
_entity.id
_entity.type
_entity.pdbx_description
1 polymer ?
#
loop_
_entity_poly.entity_id
_entity_poly.type
_entity_poly.pdbx_seq_one_letter_code
_entity_poly.pdbx_strand_id
1 'polypeptide(L)'
;MSERPPVAPATAVRRLARCVLTTFWLLAHRRIHLPRGRVGLQLQFADGTASKVYRETVVDRPATADPAVLFVGFRLRAVRGQLAHALFRFESLFNTPLFVGFPGFVSKLWVAHDSNDLYRGVYEWDDATLAEDYVRTLWRVLALVCVPGSIHYEIVPGRTREELLSDPGTDTRTAAQMRDALRLTAAVSRPKTGSGGR
;
A
#
# COMPACT_ATOMS: atom_id res chain seq x y z
N MET A 1 -3.53 -17.80 -6.06
CA MET A 1 -4.15 -17.14 -7.25
C MET A 1 -3.09 -17.00 -8.33
N SER A 2 -3.41 -17.36 -9.57
CA SER A 2 -2.48 -17.19 -10.70
C SER A 2 -2.38 -15.70 -11.00
N GLU A 3 -1.18 -15.13 -10.87
CA GLU A 3 -0.93 -13.72 -11.20
C GLU A 3 -1.29 -13.49 -12.67
N ARG A 4 -2.28 -12.64 -12.94
CA ARG A 4 -2.65 -12.28 -14.31
C ARG A 4 -1.54 -11.43 -14.95
N PRO A 5 -1.30 -11.57 -16.27
CA PRO A 5 -0.22 -10.84 -16.92
C PRO A 5 -0.43 -9.32 -16.86
N PRO A 6 0.67 -8.53 -16.88
CA PRO A 6 0.59 -7.07 -16.97
C PRO A 6 -0.19 -6.61 -18.19
N VAL A 7 -0.85 -5.45 -18.10
CA VAL A 7 -1.53 -4.85 -19.27
C VAL A 7 -0.53 -4.44 -20.36
N ALA A 8 -1.01 -4.29 -21.59
CA ALA A 8 -0.20 -3.82 -22.70
C ALA A 8 0.43 -2.44 -22.41
N PRO A 9 1.67 -2.15 -22.88
CA PRO A 9 2.37 -0.91 -22.55
C PRO A 9 1.58 0.36 -22.88
N ALA A 10 0.96 0.44 -24.06
CA ALA A 10 0.15 1.60 -24.46
C ALA A 10 -1.05 1.83 -23.52
N THR A 11 -1.69 0.75 -23.07
CA THR A 11 -2.79 0.80 -22.10
C THR A 11 -2.27 1.27 -20.73
N ALA A 12 -1.12 0.78 -20.28
CA ALA A 12 -0.50 1.22 -19.03
C ALA A 12 -0.19 2.72 -19.07
N VAL A 13 0.44 3.22 -20.12
CA VAL A 13 0.76 4.65 -20.27
C VAL A 13 -0.50 5.50 -20.25
N ARG A 14 -1.54 5.12 -21.00
CA ARG A 14 -2.81 5.87 -21.01
C ARG A 14 -3.48 5.88 -19.63
N ARG A 15 -3.51 4.75 -18.92
CA ARG A 15 -4.07 4.66 -17.57
C ARG A 15 -3.29 5.51 -16.56
N LEU A 16 -1.95 5.49 -16.63
CA LEU A 16 -1.09 6.31 -15.79
C LEU A 16 -1.26 7.80 -16.07
N ALA A 17 -1.30 8.21 -17.35
CA ALA A 17 -1.56 9.61 -17.71
C ALA A 17 -2.89 10.10 -17.16
N ARG A 18 -3.96 9.29 -17.30
CA ARG A 18 -5.26 9.61 -16.71
C ARG A 18 -5.20 9.69 -15.17
N CYS A 19 -4.49 8.77 -14.52
CA CYS A 19 -4.30 8.77 -13.08
C CYS A 19 -3.61 10.08 -12.62
N VAL A 20 -2.55 10.49 -13.29
CA VAL A 20 -1.84 11.75 -12.99
C VAL A 20 -2.77 12.95 -13.10
N LEU A 21 -3.51 13.07 -14.22
CA LEU A 21 -4.48 14.17 -14.42
C LEU A 21 -5.56 14.18 -13.33
N THR A 22 -6.13 13.02 -13.01
CA THR A 22 -7.12 12.88 -11.93
C THR A 22 -6.52 13.26 -10.57
N THR A 23 -5.28 12.88 -10.29
CA THR A 23 -4.61 13.26 -9.05
C THR A 23 -4.45 14.78 -8.93
N PHE A 24 -4.05 15.46 -9.99
CA PHE A 24 -3.96 16.92 -9.99
C PHE A 24 -5.32 17.58 -9.77
N TRP A 25 -6.37 17.03 -10.37
CA TRP A 25 -7.74 17.50 -10.13
C TRP A 25 -8.15 17.31 -8.66
N LEU A 26 -7.89 16.12 -8.07
CA LEU A 26 -8.16 15.85 -6.65
C LEU A 26 -7.37 16.77 -5.72
N LEU A 27 -6.12 17.08 -6.03
CA LEU A 27 -5.29 18.02 -5.29
C LEU A 27 -5.87 19.44 -5.34
N ALA A 28 -6.24 19.92 -6.54
CA ALA A 28 -6.85 21.23 -6.73
C ALA A 28 -8.16 21.40 -5.93
N HIS A 29 -8.92 20.31 -5.77
CA HIS A 29 -10.18 20.27 -5.01
C HIS A 29 -9.98 19.88 -3.53
N ARG A 30 -8.72 19.80 -3.05
CA ARG A 30 -8.35 19.45 -1.67
C ARG A 30 -8.95 18.14 -1.16
N ARG A 31 -9.12 17.16 -2.07
CA ARG A 31 -9.70 15.85 -1.76
C ARG A 31 -8.67 14.79 -1.37
N ILE A 32 -7.38 15.15 -1.31
CA ILE A 32 -6.29 14.25 -0.86
C ILE A 32 -5.82 14.70 0.50
N HIS A 33 -5.81 13.79 1.46
CA HIS A 33 -5.40 14.02 2.83
C HIS A 33 -4.21 13.14 3.22
N LEU A 34 -3.37 13.66 4.10
CA LEU A 34 -2.21 12.96 4.67
C LEU A 34 -2.36 12.91 6.21
N PRO A 35 -3.34 12.14 6.73
CA PRO A 35 -3.55 12.04 8.17
C PRO A 35 -2.33 11.43 8.86
N ARG A 36 -2.10 11.82 10.11
CA ARG A 36 -0.96 11.35 10.91
C ARG A 36 -1.34 10.33 11.98
N GLY A 37 -2.62 10.01 12.10
CA GLY A 37 -3.13 9.15 13.18
C GLY A 37 -2.50 7.75 13.22
N ARG A 38 -2.11 7.23 12.05
CA ARG A 38 -1.49 5.90 11.93
C ARG A 38 0.02 5.93 11.70
N VAL A 39 0.64 7.11 11.64
CA VAL A 39 2.09 7.22 11.52
C VAL A 39 2.74 6.69 12.80
N GLY A 40 3.67 5.76 12.65
CA GLY A 40 4.32 5.05 13.75
C GLY A 40 3.63 3.74 14.17
N LEU A 41 2.45 3.42 13.62
CA LEU A 41 1.80 2.12 13.81
C LEU A 41 2.77 1.01 13.35
N GLN A 42 2.98 0.01 14.19
CA GLN A 42 3.80 -1.14 13.88
C GLN A 42 2.92 -2.29 13.37
N LEU A 43 3.19 -2.75 12.17
CA LEU A 43 2.54 -3.89 11.55
C LEU A 43 3.44 -5.11 11.67
N GLN A 44 2.90 -6.21 12.17
CA GLN A 44 3.59 -7.50 12.28
C GLN A 44 3.05 -8.45 11.20
N PHE A 45 3.95 -9.21 10.59
CA PHE A 45 3.63 -10.12 9.51
C PHE A 45 3.93 -11.58 9.90
N ALA A 46 3.30 -12.52 9.22
CA ALA A 46 3.40 -13.93 9.57
C ALA A 46 4.79 -14.56 9.33
N ASP A 47 5.63 -13.89 8.53
CA ASP A 47 7.04 -14.25 8.37
C ASP A 47 7.93 -13.85 9.58
N GLY A 48 7.32 -13.34 10.65
CA GLY A 48 8.01 -12.87 11.86
C GLY A 48 8.60 -11.47 11.74
N THR A 49 8.46 -10.80 10.58
CA THR A 49 8.96 -9.43 10.41
C THR A 49 7.98 -8.40 10.94
N ALA A 50 8.50 -7.22 11.27
CA ALA A 50 7.70 -6.07 11.68
C ALA A 50 8.18 -4.81 10.98
N SER A 51 7.25 -3.94 10.62
CA SER A 51 7.55 -2.67 9.94
C SER A 51 6.64 -1.56 10.43
N LYS A 52 7.09 -0.31 10.26
CA LYS A 52 6.35 0.88 10.72
C LYS A 52 5.69 1.60 9.56
N VAL A 53 4.47 2.06 9.80
CA VAL A 53 3.80 3.02 8.92
C VAL A 53 4.51 4.37 9.03
N TYR A 54 5.03 4.89 7.92
CA TYR A 54 5.66 6.20 7.91
C TYR A 54 4.81 7.29 7.28
N ARG A 55 3.77 6.93 6.53
CA ARG A 55 2.82 7.87 5.91
C ARG A 55 1.47 7.19 5.67
N GLU A 56 0.42 7.98 5.67
CA GLU A 56 -0.91 7.60 5.23
C GLU A 56 -1.38 8.57 4.15
N THR A 57 -2.08 8.08 3.14
CA THR A 57 -2.73 8.87 2.09
C THR A 57 -4.17 8.43 1.99
N VAL A 58 -5.10 9.38 2.01
CA VAL A 58 -6.55 9.12 1.95
C VAL A 58 -7.17 10.05 0.92
N VAL A 59 -8.16 9.57 0.18
CA VAL A 59 -8.96 10.36 -0.75
C VAL A 59 -10.38 10.46 -0.22
N ASP A 60 -10.93 11.68 -0.20
CA ASP A 60 -12.35 11.89 0.10
C ASP A 60 -13.22 11.28 -0.97
N ARG A 61 -13.98 10.26 -0.57
CA ARG A 61 -14.96 9.61 -1.43
C ARG A 61 -16.03 8.90 -0.61
N PRO A 62 -17.20 8.62 -1.17
CA PRO A 62 -18.21 7.82 -0.51
C PRO A 62 -17.70 6.43 -0.16
N ALA A 63 -18.24 5.85 0.92
CA ALA A 63 -18.00 4.46 1.24
C ALA A 63 -18.51 3.53 0.13
N THR A 64 -17.83 2.43 -0.08
CA THR A 64 -18.22 1.39 -1.05
C THR A 64 -18.90 0.21 -0.34
N ALA A 65 -19.72 -0.53 -1.09
CA ALA A 65 -20.40 -1.70 -0.57
C ALA A 65 -19.54 -2.98 -0.60
N ASP A 66 -18.49 -3.02 -1.44
CA ASP A 66 -17.64 -4.21 -1.64
C ASP A 66 -16.16 -3.84 -1.59
N PRO A 67 -15.67 -3.30 -0.45
CA PRO A 67 -14.29 -2.86 -0.33
C PRO A 67 -13.30 -4.01 -0.50
N ALA A 68 -12.08 -3.68 -0.93
CA ALA A 68 -11.00 -4.64 -0.99
C ALA A 68 -9.70 -4.04 -0.45
N VAL A 69 -8.93 -4.85 0.27
CA VAL A 69 -7.58 -4.46 0.71
C VAL A 69 -6.54 -5.14 -0.17
N LEU A 70 -5.64 -4.33 -0.72
CA LEU A 70 -4.50 -4.79 -1.50
C LEU A 70 -3.23 -4.63 -0.67
N PHE A 71 -2.52 -5.72 -0.48
CA PHE A 71 -1.15 -5.75 0.02
C PHE A 71 -0.18 -5.84 -1.16
N VAL A 72 0.84 -4.99 -1.17
CA VAL A 72 1.93 -5.06 -2.14
C VAL A 72 3.25 -5.07 -1.38
N GLY A 73 4.13 -6.02 -1.69
CA GLY A 73 5.48 -6.10 -1.15
C GLY A 73 6.52 -6.10 -2.27
N PHE A 74 7.66 -5.40 -2.08
CA PHE A 74 8.73 -5.36 -3.05
C PHE A 74 10.06 -4.96 -2.42
N ARG A 75 11.17 -5.37 -3.05
CA ARG A 75 12.54 -4.94 -2.73
C ARG A 75 13.07 -4.04 -3.82
N LEU A 76 13.72 -2.94 -3.43
CA LEU A 76 14.31 -2.00 -4.38
C LEU A 76 15.72 -2.42 -4.81
N ARG A 77 16.05 -2.23 -6.10
CA ARG A 77 17.34 -2.65 -6.67
C ARG A 77 18.53 -1.86 -6.14
N ALA A 78 18.38 -0.56 -5.98
CA ALA A 78 19.51 0.35 -5.76
C ALA A 78 19.51 0.99 -4.38
N VAL A 79 18.60 0.59 -3.49
CA VAL A 79 18.45 1.20 -2.16
C VAL A 79 19.12 0.30 -1.14
N ARG A 80 20.31 0.70 -0.68
CA ARG A 80 21.05 0.04 0.39
C ARG A 80 21.53 1.06 1.41
N GLY A 81 21.38 0.73 2.70
CA GLY A 81 21.77 1.60 3.81
C GLY A 81 20.75 2.67 4.16
N GLN A 82 20.85 3.17 5.39
CA GLN A 82 19.83 4.04 6.01
C GLN A 82 19.57 5.34 5.24
N LEU A 83 20.61 5.95 4.66
CA LEU A 83 20.47 7.19 3.90
C LEU A 83 19.67 6.97 2.60
N ALA A 84 19.96 5.88 1.88
CA ALA A 84 19.23 5.54 0.65
C ALA A 84 17.77 5.24 0.93
N HIS A 85 17.46 4.53 2.02
CA HIS A 85 16.10 4.30 2.47
C HIS A 85 15.37 5.59 2.90
N ALA A 86 16.08 6.53 3.53
CA ALA A 86 15.51 7.85 3.86
C ALA A 86 15.18 8.65 2.60
N LEU A 87 16.08 8.66 1.61
CA LEU A 87 15.88 9.32 0.32
C LEU A 87 14.71 8.71 -0.44
N PHE A 88 14.60 7.38 -0.49
CA PHE A 88 13.46 6.70 -1.12
C PHE A 88 12.12 7.07 -0.47
N ARG A 89 12.08 7.19 0.88
CA ARG A 89 10.85 7.65 1.56
C ARG A 89 10.48 9.07 1.15
N PHE A 90 11.44 9.93 0.91
CA PHE A 90 11.20 11.28 0.37
C PHE A 90 10.74 11.23 -1.10
N GLU A 91 11.42 10.47 -1.95
CA GLU A 91 11.03 10.27 -3.36
C GLU A 91 9.64 9.62 -3.48
N SER A 92 9.24 8.80 -2.50
CA SER A 92 7.90 8.18 -2.50
C SER A 92 6.75 9.18 -2.47
N LEU A 93 7.00 10.46 -2.11
CA LEU A 93 6.03 11.56 -2.23
C LEU A 93 5.67 11.81 -3.70
N PHE A 94 6.66 11.75 -4.59
CA PHE A 94 6.44 11.93 -6.03
C PHE A 94 5.72 10.76 -6.70
N ASN A 95 5.64 9.60 -6.02
CA ASN A 95 4.88 8.45 -6.51
C ASN A 95 3.37 8.59 -6.25
N THR A 96 2.94 9.54 -5.43
CA THR A 96 1.52 9.77 -5.12
C THR A 96 0.66 9.94 -6.38
N PRO A 97 1.07 10.69 -7.43
CA PRO A 97 0.31 10.81 -8.67
C PRO A 97 0.16 9.50 -9.47
N LEU A 98 0.93 8.47 -9.15
CA LEU A 98 0.89 7.19 -9.87
C LEU A 98 -0.18 6.22 -9.35
N PHE A 99 -0.91 6.55 -8.28
CA PHE A 99 -1.96 5.67 -7.74
C PHE A 99 -3.21 6.40 -7.25
N VAL A 100 -3.11 7.60 -6.69
CA VAL A 100 -4.24 8.30 -6.07
C VAL A 100 -5.39 8.58 -7.04
N GLY A 101 -5.07 8.88 -8.29
CA GLY A 101 -6.06 9.15 -9.34
C GLY A 101 -6.59 7.90 -10.05
N PHE A 102 -6.19 6.69 -9.63
CA PHE A 102 -6.80 5.48 -10.19
C PHE A 102 -8.26 5.35 -9.75
N PRO A 103 -9.16 4.85 -10.63
CA PRO A 103 -10.52 4.53 -10.26
C PRO A 103 -10.54 3.58 -9.05
N GLY A 104 -11.37 3.87 -8.07
CA GLY A 104 -11.55 3.01 -6.91
C GLY A 104 -10.50 3.15 -5.80
N PHE A 105 -9.44 3.95 -5.96
CA PHE A 105 -8.49 4.17 -4.88
C PHE A 105 -9.14 4.91 -3.70
N VAL A 106 -9.06 4.36 -2.50
CA VAL A 106 -9.59 4.94 -1.25
C VAL A 106 -8.47 5.46 -0.37
N SER A 107 -7.53 4.60 -0.01
CA SER A 107 -6.47 4.96 0.93
C SER A 107 -5.24 4.06 0.80
N LYS A 108 -4.10 4.51 1.37
CA LYS A 108 -2.86 3.75 1.43
C LYS A 108 -2.10 4.01 2.72
N LEU A 109 -1.64 2.95 3.37
CA LEU A 109 -0.56 3.00 4.34
C LEU A 109 0.77 2.70 3.65
N TRP A 110 1.73 3.58 3.87
CA TRP A 110 3.09 3.42 3.42
C TRP A 110 3.90 2.81 4.55
N VAL A 111 4.36 1.60 4.34
CA VAL A 111 5.08 0.81 5.35
C VAL A 111 6.56 0.80 5.00
N ALA A 112 7.40 1.15 5.96
CA ALA A 112 8.84 1.16 5.80
C ALA A 112 9.38 -0.26 5.54
N HIS A 113 10.62 -0.34 5.04
CA HIS A 113 11.29 -1.62 4.90
C HIS A 113 11.46 -2.31 6.26
N ASP A 114 11.42 -3.62 6.25
CA ASP A 114 11.75 -4.48 7.38
C ASP A 114 13.24 -4.84 7.42
N SER A 115 13.60 -5.80 8.29
CA SER A 115 14.97 -6.34 8.39
C SER A 115 15.45 -7.05 7.12
N ASN A 116 14.56 -7.40 6.20
CA ASN A 116 14.83 -8.08 4.93
C ASN A 116 14.76 -7.12 3.73
N ASP A 117 14.82 -5.81 3.95
CA ASP A 117 14.70 -4.74 2.94
C ASP A 117 13.38 -4.79 2.14
N LEU A 118 12.34 -5.45 2.67
CA LEU A 118 11.04 -5.54 2.03
C LEU A 118 10.17 -4.33 2.40
N TYR A 119 9.84 -3.50 1.42
CA TYR A 119 8.84 -2.45 1.52
C TYR A 119 7.46 -3.02 1.31
N ARG A 120 6.47 -2.45 2.02
CA ARG A 120 5.08 -2.84 1.86
C ARG A 120 4.17 -1.63 1.69
N GLY A 121 3.07 -1.83 0.97
CA GLY A 121 1.94 -0.91 0.91
C GLY A 121 0.67 -1.66 1.24
N VAL A 122 -0.17 -1.08 2.09
CA VAL A 122 -1.51 -1.59 2.39
C VAL A 122 -2.50 -0.57 1.86
N TYR A 123 -3.25 -0.95 0.84
CA TYR A 123 -4.18 -0.09 0.12
C TYR A 123 -5.61 -0.52 0.37
N GLU A 124 -6.52 0.43 0.32
CA GLU A 124 -7.95 0.17 0.28
C GLU A 124 -8.52 0.65 -1.06
N TRP A 125 -9.38 -0.16 -1.63
CA TRP A 125 -10.01 0.04 -2.93
C TRP A 125 -11.50 -0.16 -2.85
N ASP A 126 -12.26 0.43 -3.79
CA ASP A 126 -13.70 0.26 -3.88
C ASP A 126 -14.11 -1.19 -4.15
N ASP A 127 -13.28 -1.92 -4.89
CA ASP A 127 -13.46 -3.35 -5.17
C ASP A 127 -12.15 -4.05 -5.57
N ALA A 128 -12.17 -5.38 -5.56
CA ALA A 128 -11.01 -6.21 -5.87
C ALA A 128 -10.56 -6.12 -7.34
N THR A 129 -11.49 -5.86 -8.26
CA THR A 129 -11.18 -5.77 -9.71
C THR A 129 -10.38 -4.51 -10.00
N LEU A 130 -10.75 -3.38 -9.38
CA LEU A 130 -10.04 -2.11 -9.50
C LEU A 130 -8.64 -2.20 -8.86
N ALA A 131 -8.52 -2.88 -7.72
CA ALA A 131 -7.23 -3.17 -7.10
C ALA A 131 -6.31 -3.98 -8.02
N GLU A 132 -6.83 -5.02 -8.67
CA GLU A 132 -6.08 -5.86 -9.61
C GLU A 132 -5.69 -5.08 -10.87
N ASP A 133 -6.59 -4.29 -11.43
CA ASP A 133 -6.33 -3.42 -12.59
C ASP A 133 -5.21 -2.42 -12.33
N TYR A 134 -5.14 -1.86 -11.12
CA TYR A 134 -4.04 -1.01 -10.68
C TYR A 134 -2.72 -1.78 -10.67
N VAL A 135 -2.64 -2.93 -9.98
CA VAL A 135 -1.41 -3.73 -9.89
C VAL A 135 -0.90 -4.10 -11.28
N ARG A 136 -1.76 -4.59 -12.17
CA ARG A 136 -1.40 -4.97 -13.53
C ARG A 136 -0.90 -3.80 -14.37
N THR A 137 -1.42 -2.59 -14.11
CA THR A 137 -0.99 -1.36 -14.79
C THR A 137 0.38 -0.93 -14.28
N LEU A 138 0.59 -0.93 -12.95
CA LEU A 138 1.83 -0.45 -12.34
C LEU A 138 2.98 -1.47 -12.41
N TRP A 139 2.68 -2.74 -12.65
CA TRP A 139 3.66 -3.83 -12.62
C TRP A 139 4.94 -3.54 -13.40
N ARG A 140 4.80 -3.01 -14.62
CA ARG A 140 5.95 -2.69 -15.47
C ARG A 140 6.81 -1.58 -14.89
N VAL A 141 6.21 -0.58 -14.26
CA VAL A 141 6.93 0.53 -13.59
C VAL A 141 7.69 -0.01 -12.39
N LEU A 142 7.03 -0.82 -11.56
CA LEU A 142 7.68 -1.47 -10.40
C LEU A 142 8.81 -2.39 -10.84
N ALA A 143 8.66 -3.16 -11.90
CA ALA A 143 9.67 -4.07 -12.41
C ALA A 143 10.98 -3.36 -12.85
N LEU A 144 10.91 -2.07 -13.21
CA LEU A 144 12.10 -1.28 -13.56
C LEU A 144 12.96 -0.96 -12.34
N VAL A 145 12.35 -0.72 -11.18
CA VAL A 145 13.03 -0.24 -9.96
C VAL A 145 13.20 -1.31 -8.90
N CYS A 146 12.47 -2.43 -9.01
CA CYS A 146 12.52 -3.51 -8.02
C CYS A 146 13.46 -4.64 -8.43
N VAL A 147 13.90 -5.40 -7.45
CA VAL A 147 14.64 -6.67 -7.65
C VAL A 147 13.73 -7.64 -8.40
N PRO A 148 14.19 -8.30 -9.48
CA PRO A 148 13.38 -9.30 -10.19
C PRO A 148 12.85 -10.38 -9.25
N GLY A 149 11.56 -10.71 -9.38
CA GLY A 149 10.90 -11.73 -8.55
C GLY A 149 10.58 -11.28 -7.11
N SER A 150 10.88 -10.03 -6.72
CA SER A 150 10.57 -9.54 -5.36
C SER A 150 9.21 -8.86 -5.24
N ILE A 151 8.53 -8.58 -6.34
CA ILE A 151 7.21 -7.96 -6.32
C ILE A 151 6.17 -9.04 -6.04
N HIS A 152 5.43 -8.86 -4.95
CA HIS A 152 4.33 -9.73 -4.57
C HIS A 152 3.11 -8.89 -4.22
N TYR A 153 1.92 -9.37 -4.51
CA TYR A 153 0.70 -8.74 -4.07
C TYR A 153 -0.36 -9.77 -3.68
N GLU A 154 -1.26 -9.35 -2.80
CA GLU A 154 -2.42 -10.11 -2.38
C GLU A 154 -3.61 -9.17 -2.25
N ILE A 155 -4.79 -9.62 -2.66
CA ILE A 155 -6.04 -8.87 -2.56
C ILE A 155 -6.98 -9.62 -1.63
N VAL A 156 -7.49 -8.91 -0.63
CA VAL A 156 -8.48 -9.40 0.34
C VAL A 156 -9.80 -8.69 0.02
N PRO A 157 -10.74 -9.35 -0.68
CA PRO A 157 -12.03 -8.77 -1.01
C PRO A 157 -12.98 -8.74 0.19
N GLY A 158 -13.98 -7.84 0.15
CA GLY A 158 -15.06 -7.76 1.13
C GLY A 158 -14.62 -7.23 2.51
N ARG A 159 -13.45 -6.61 2.62
CA ARG A 159 -12.96 -6.04 3.87
C ARG A 159 -12.36 -4.65 3.68
N THR A 160 -12.61 -3.79 4.65
CA THR A 160 -11.95 -2.51 4.78
C THR A 160 -10.56 -2.66 5.41
N ARG A 161 -9.71 -1.70 5.18
CA ARG A 161 -8.40 -1.63 5.83
C ARG A 161 -8.53 -1.53 7.36
N GLU A 162 -9.56 -0.83 7.86
CA GLU A 162 -9.81 -0.66 9.29
C GLU A 162 -10.11 -2.00 9.98
N GLU A 163 -10.99 -2.79 9.37
CA GLU A 163 -11.34 -4.14 9.86
C GLU A 163 -10.10 -5.04 9.91
N LEU A 164 -9.26 -5.01 8.86
CA LEU A 164 -8.03 -5.81 8.83
C LEU A 164 -6.99 -5.37 9.86
N LEU A 165 -6.91 -4.07 10.16
CA LEU A 165 -5.99 -3.59 11.20
C LEU A 165 -6.49 -3.92 12.60
N SER A 166 -7.81 -3.93 12.81
CA SER A 166 -8.43 -4.22 14.11
C SER A 166 -8.46 -5.72 14.40
N ASP A 167 -8.66 -6.54 13.37
CA ASP A 167 -8.73 -8.00 13.47
C ASP A 167 -8.07 -8.70 12.27
N PRO A 168 -6.74 -8.82 12.30
CA PRO A 168 -5.98 -9.42 11.20
C PRO A 168 -6.22 -10.92 10.98
N GLY A 169 -6.73 -11.64 12.00
CA GLY A 169 -6.77 -13.11 12.02
C GLY A 169 -8.09 -13.75 11.62
N THR A 170 -9.17 -13.01 11.41
CA THR A 170 -10.53 -13.56 11.35
C THR A 170 -10.85 -14.28 10.04
N ASP A 171 -10.18 -13.98 8.94
CA ASP A 171 -10.40 -14.67 7.67
C ASP A 171 -9.36 -15.78 7.42
N THR A 172 -9.61 -16.93 8.02
CA THR A 172 -8.72 -18.10 7.90
C THR A 172 -8.57 -18.63 6.47
N ARG A 173 -9.54 -18.42 5.57
CA ARG A 173 -9.44 -18.89 4.17
C ARG A 173 -8.50 -18.00 3.35
N THR A 174 -8.66 -16.70 3.42
CA THR A 174 -7.79 -15.74 2.72
C THR A 174 -6.39 -15.74 3.36
N ALA A 175 -6.32 -15.79 4.70
CA ALA A 175 -5.05 -15.86 5.41
C ALA A 175 -4.21 -17.10 5.06
N ALA A 176 -4.83 -18.27 4.87
CA ALA A 176 -4.13 -19.50 4.49
C ALA A 176 -3.55 -19.46 3.07
N GLN A 177 -4.06 -18.60 2.20
CA GLN A 177 -3.61 -18.46 0.81
C GLN A 177 -2.61 -17.31 0.62
N MET A 178 -2.53 -16.37 1.58
CA MET A 178 -1.59 -15.25 1.52
C MET A 178 -0.17 -15.70 1.82
N ARG A 179 0.79 -15.07 1.14
CA ARG A 179 2.21 -15.22 1.47
C ARG A 179 2.48 -14.66 2.87
N ASP A 180 3.24 -15.38 3.68
CA ASP A 180 3.55 -14.98 5.07
C ASP A 180 4.14 -13.57 5.17
N ALA A 181 4.94 -13.15 4.19
CA ALA A 181 5.51 -11.82 4.11
C ALA A 181 4.49 -10.69 3.90
N LEU A 182 3.26 -10.99 3.46
CA LEU A 182 2.18 -10.01 3.26
C LEU A 182 1.02 -10.20 4.22
N ARG A 183 0.92 -11.36 4.87
CA ARG A 183 -0.15 -11.68 5.82
C ARG A 183 0.07 -10.95 7.13
N LEU A 184 -0.81 -9.99 7.41
CA LEU A 184 -0.81 -9.23 8.64
C LEU A 184 -1.25 -10.12 9.83
N THR A 185 -0.51 -10.07 10.93
CA THR A 185 -0.82 -10.80 12.16
C THR A 185 -1.17 -9.90 13.33
N ALA A 186 -0.64 -8.67 13.37
CA ALA A 186 -0.99 -7.67 14.37
C ALA A 186 -0.72 -6.25 13.88
N ALA A 187 -1.49 -5.29 14.42
CA ALA A 187 -1.25 -3.85 14.27
C ALA A 187 -1.17 -3.23 15.67
N VAL A 188 0.03 -2.79 16.08
CA VAL A 188 0.30 -2.33 17.44
C VAL A 188 0.61 -0.83 17.43
N SER A 189 -0.26 -0.04 18.05
CA SER A 189 -0.01 1.37 18.31
C SER A 189 1.03 1.52 19.43
N ARG A 190 2.00 2.41 19.26
CA ARG A 190 2.93 2.76 20.34
C ARG A 190 2.10 3.37 21.48
N PRO A 191 2.21 2.89 22.74
CA PRO A 191 1.59 3.58 23.85
C PRO A 191 2.10 5.02 23.84
N LYS A 192 1.18 6.00 23.90
CA LYS A 192 1.55 7.39 24.14
C LYS A 192 2.30 7.37 25.47
N THR A 193 3.61 7.56 25.45
CA THR A 193 4.37 7.88 26.67
C THR A 193 3.72 9.13 27.21
N GLY A 194 2.99 8.96 28.32
CA GLY A 194 2.34 10.05 29.03
C GLY A 194 3.41 11.09 29.31
N SER A 195 3.19 12.31 28.87
CA SER A 195 3.86 13.50 29.35
C SER A 195 3.57 13.54 30.85
N GLY A 196 4.49 12.95 31.64
CA GLY A 196 4.50 13.11 33.08
C GLY A 196 4.66 14.59 33.37
N GLY A 197 3.62 15.17 33.97
CA GLY A 197 3.67 16.53 34.47
C GLY A 197 4.80 16.68 35.50
N ARG A 198 5.46 17.80 35.40
CA ARG A 198 5.94 18.62 36.52
C ARG A 198 5.82 20.07 36.16
#